data_4259ec69a55bee3e92f147fc5515d666
#
_entry.id   4259ec69a55bee3e92f147fc5515d666
#
_cell.length_a   1.000
_cell.length_b   1.000
_cell.length_c   1.000
_cell.angle_alpha   90.00
_cell.angle_beta   90.00
_cell.angle_gamma   90.00
#
_symmetry.space_group_name_H-M   'P 1'
#
loop_
_entity.id
_entity.type
_entity.pdbx_description
1 polymer ?
#
loop_
_entity_poly.entity_id
_entity_poly.type
_entity_poly.pdbx_seq_one_letter_code
_entity_poly.pdbx_strand_id
1 'polypeptide(L)'
;MKAELQGYVVGPIQTNCYILSDEETRQAILIDPGPGSDKLIAEPERQGLSLVAILMTHAHWDHIACAETFHERYRAPRYLQQAETITA
;
A
#
# COMPACT_ATOMS: atom_id res chain seq x y z
N MET A 1 16.43 -11.51 7.74
CA MET A 1 15.28 -10.97 7.02
C MET A 1 15.48 -11.07 5.52
N LYS A 2 14.51 -11.56 4.79
CA LYS A 2 14.54 -11.65 3.34
C LYS A 2 13.43 -10.79 2.76
N ALA A 3 13.78 -9.59 2.31
CA ALA A 3 12.81 -8.65 1.78
C ALA A 3 12.57 -8.89 0.30
N GLU A 4 11.32 -8.80 -0.10
CA GLU A 4 10.92 -8.87 -1.51
C GLU A 4 10.08 -7.64 -1.83
N LEU A 5 10.44 -6.96 -2.92
CA LEU A 5 9.69 -5.78 -3.39
C LEU A 5 8.98 -6.12 -4.68
N GLN A 6 7.66 -6.03 -4.67
CA GLN A 6 6.83 -6.26 -5.85
C GLN A 6 6.25 -4.93 -6.30
N GLY A 7 6.48 -4.57 -7.56
CA GLY A 7 5.94 -3.35 -8.13
C GLY A 7 4.75 -3.62 -9.03
N TYR A 8 3.73 -2.78 -8.91
CA TYR A 8 2.51 -2.88 -9.72
C TYR A 8 2.22 -1.53 -10.35
N VAL A 9 1.86 -1.55 -11.63
CA VAL A 9 1.38 -0.35 -12.31
C VAL A 9 -0.13 -0.46 -12.36
N VAL A 10 -0.82 0.49 -11.74
CA VAL A 10 -2.27 0.40 -11.57
C VAL A 10 -2.96 1.66 -12.09
N GLY A 11 -4.21 1.47 -12.51
CA GLY A 11 -5.11 2.55 -12.89
C GLY A 11 -4.84 3.17 -14.25
N PRO A 12 -5.74 4.04 -14.68
CA PRO A 12 -5.66 4.66 -16.01
C PRO A 12 -4.48 5.62 -16.16
N ILE A 13 -3.97 6.16 -15.06
CA ILE A 13 -2.82 7.06 -15.10
C ILE A 13 -1.51 6.33 -14.79
N GLN A 14 -1.55 5.01 -14.72
CA GLN A 14 -0.37 4.16 -14.53
C GLN A 14 0.45 4.55 -13.31
N THR A 15 -0.20 4.52 -12.15
CA THR A 15 0.43 4.80 -10.88
C THR A 15 1.19 3.59 -10.37
N ASN A 16 2.40 3.80 -9.85
CA ASN A 16 3.19 2.73 -9.26
C ASN A 16 2.76 2.48 -7.82
N CYS A 17 2.50 1.21 -7.52
CA CYS A 17 2.15 0.76 -6.18
C CYS A 17 3.07 -0.41 -5.84
N TYR A 18 3.54 -0.48 -4.60
CA TYR A 18 4.51 -1.51 -4.22
C TYR A 18 4.05 -2.28 -2.99
N ILE A 19 4.40 -3.56 -2.97
CA ILE A 19 4.25 -4.39 -1.78
C ILE A 19 5.64 -4.85 -1.38
N LEU A 20 6.08 -4.42 -0.21
CA LEU A 20 7.36 -4.83 0.36
C LEU A 20 7.07 -5.87 1.43
N SER A 21 7.61 -7.07 1.29
CA SER A 21 7.33 -8.16 2.20
C SER A 21 8.60 -8.81 2.73
N ASP A 22 8.47 -9.43 3.90
CA ASP A 22 9.52 -10.23 4.49
C ASP A 22 9.14 -11.70 4.33
N GLU A 23 9.95 -12.46 3.62
CA GLU A 23 9.66 -13.86 3.35
C GLU A 23 9.65 -14.73 4.60
N GLU A 24 10.38 -14.35 5.63
CA GLU A 24 10.45 -15.13 6.85
C GLU A 24 9.24 -14.93 7.75
N THR A 25 8.87 -13.68 8.01
CA THR A 25 7.74 -13.38 8.90
C THR A 25 6.42 -13.32 8.17
N ARG A 26 6.44 -13.20 6.86
CA ARG A 26 5.27 -13.01 6.00
C ARG A 26 4.53 -11.71 6.29
N GLN A 27 5.22 -10.72 6.85
CA GLN A 27 4.67 -9.38 7.03
C GLN A 27 4.94 -8.54 5.80
N ALA A 28 4.04 -7.61 5.52
CA ALA A 28 4.14 -6.78 4.32
C ALA A 28 3.71 -5.34 4.59
N ILE A 29 4.24 -4.44 3.78
CA ILE A 29 3.91 -3.03 3.78
C ILE A 29 3.43 -2.68 2.37
N LEU A 30 2.31 -1.99 2.29
CA LEU A 30 1.79 -1.48 1.03
C LEU A 30 2.28 -0.03 0.86
N ILE A 31 2.84 0.27 -0.29
CA ILE A 31 3.44 1.58 -0.55
C ILE A 31 2.72 2.25 -1.71
N ASP A 32 2.22 3.46 -1.47
CA ASP A 32 1.57 4.32 -2.47
C ASP A 32 0.41 3.66 -3.22
N PRO A 33 -0.65 3.23 -2.53
CA PRO A 33 -1.84 2.71 -3.19
C PRO A 33 -2.59 3.83 -3.90
N GLY A 34 -2.30 4.01 -5.18
CA GLY A 34 -2.92 5.04 -6.00
C GLY A 34 -4.22 4.58 -6.64
N PRO A 35 -4.77 5.42 -7.54
CA PRO A 35 -6.03 5.09 -8.22
C PRO A 35 -5.90 3.76 -8.98
N GLY A 36 -6.88 2.88 -8.79
CA GLY A 36 -6.86 1.56 -9.42
C GLY A 36 -6.22 0.48 -8.58
N SER A 37 -5.58 0.83 -7.46
CA SER A 37 -4.93 -0.17 -6.59
C SER A 37 -5.94 -1.03 -5.85
N ASP A 38 -7.21 -0.67 -5.85
CA ASP A 38 -8.27 -1.50 -5.28
C ASP A 38 -8.30 -2.89 -5.93
N LYS A 39 -7.80 -3.02 -7.15
CA LYS A 39 -7.68 -4.33 -7.80
C LYS A 39 -6.70 -5.25 -7.09
N LEU A 40 -5.83 -4.69 -6.27
CA LEU A 40 -4.84 -5.45 -5.51
C LEU A 40 -5.31 -5.76 -4.10
N ILE A 41 -6.58 -5.50 -3.78
CA ILE A 41 -7.06 -5.62 -2.41
C ILE A 41 -6.90 -7.05 -1.85
N ALA A 42 -7.05 -8.05 -2.68
CA ALA A 42 -6.91 -9.44 -2.26
C ALA A 42 -5.49 -9.97 -2.38
N GLU A 43 -4.58 -9.19 -2.93
CA GLU A 43 -3.24 -9.67 -3.24
C GLU A 43 -2.42 -10.07 -2.02
N PRO A 44 -2.38 -9.26 -0.93
CA PRO A 44 -1.65 -9.70 0.26
C PRO A 44 -2.19 -11.01 0.83
N GLU A 45 -3.53 -11.15 0.88
CA GLU A 45 -4.15 -12.37 1.39
C GLU A 45 -3.85 -13.55 0.48
N ARG A 46 -3.91 -13.36 -0.84
CA ARG A 46 -3.62 -14.43 -1.79
C ARG A 46 -2.19 -14.94 -1.64
N GLN A 47 -1.26 -14.08 -1.30
CA GLN A 47 0.13 -14.46 -1.12
C GLN A 47 0.44 -14.93 0.30
N GLY A 48 -0.55 -14.96 1.17
CA GLY A 48 -0.34 -15.37 2.56
C GLY A 48 0.44 -14.35 3.37
N LEU A 49 0.32 -13.08 3.02
CA LEU A 49 1.01 -12.00 3.71
C LEU A 49 0.11 -11.32 4.73
N SER A 50 0.72 -10.87 5.81
CA SER A 50 0.04 -10.07 6.82
C SER A 50 0.39 -8.62 6.57
N LEU A 51 -0.58 -7.83 6.10
CA LEU A 51 -0.34 -6.41 5.82
C LEU A 51 -0.31 -5.64 7.13
N VAL A 52 0.84 -5.10 7.48
CA VAL A 52 1.04 -4.47 8.78
C VAL A 52 1.11 -2.95 8.71
N ALA A 53 1.27 -2.37 7.54
CA ALA A 53 1.34 -0.93 7.40
C ALA A 53 1.05 -0.51 5.97
N ILE A 54 0.57 0.72 5.83
CA ILE A 54 0.34 1.36 4.53
C ILE A 54 1.11 2.67 4.56
N LEU A 55 2.05 2.83 3.63
CA LEU A 55 2.88 4.03 3.52
C LEU A 55 2.45 4.84 2.32
N MET A 56 2.25 6.13 2.52
CA MET A 56 1.93 7.06 1.45
C MET A 56 3.03 8.12 1.37
N THR A 57 3.68 8.24 0.23
CA THR A 57 4.70 9.25 0.02
C THR A 57 4.12 10.56 -0.48
N HIS A 58 2.87 10.53 -0.96
CA HIS A 58 2.16 11.70 -1.46
C HIS A 58 0.76 11.78 -0.87
N ALA A 59 0.33 12.98 -0.53
CA ALA A 59 -0.98 13.22 0.09
C ALA A 59 -2.02 13.71 -0.92
N HIS A 60 -2.20 12.97 -1.98
CA HIS A 60 -3.26 13.27 -2.95
C HIS A 60 -4.54 12.56 -2.54
N TRP A 61 -5.67 13.24 -2.71
CA TRP A 61 -6.96 12.73 -2.26
C TRP A 61 -7.31 11.37 -2.86
N ASP A 62 -6.95 11.14 -4.11
CA ASP A 62 -7.24 9.89 -4.78
C ASP A 62 -6.40 8.73 -4.23
N HIS A 63 -5.17 9.01 -3.80
CA HIS A 63 -4.33 8.03 -3.11
C HIS A 63 -4.90 7.70 -1.74
N ILE A 64 -5.42 8.73 -1.05
CA ILE A 64 -6.00 8.55 0.28
C ILE A 64 -7.20 7.62 0.22
N ALA A 65 -8.04 7.75 -0.80
CA ALA A 65 -9.23 6.91 -0.92
C ALA A 65 -8.88 5.43 -1.03
N CYS A 66 -7.86 5.10 -1.83
CA CYS A 66 -7.43 3.71 -1.98
C CYS A 66 -6.77 3.19 -0.71
N ALA A 67 -5.99 4.04 -0.03
CA ALA A 67 -5.37 3.67 1.24
C ALA A 67 -6.43 3.31 2.28
N GLU A 68 -7.55 4.04 2.30
CA GLU A 68 -8.65 3.74 3.21
C GLU A 68 -9.24 2.36 2.95
N THR A 69 -9.38 1.97 1.69
CA THR A 69 -9.89 0.66 1.33
C THR A 69 -9.01 -0.44 1.92
N PHE A 70 -7.70 -0.31 1.76
CA PHE A 70 -6.78 -1.29 2.35
C PHE A 70 -6.76 -1.23 3.87
N HIS A 71 -6.85 -0.04 4.43
CA HIS A 71 -6.90 0.12 5.88
C HIS A 71 -8.10 -0.61 6.48
N GLU A 72 -9.27 -0.45 5.87
CA GLU A 72 -10.48 -1.10 6.35
C GLU A 72 -10.41 -2.62 6.20
N ARG A 73 -9.87 -3.09 5.08
CA ARG A 73 -9.81 -4.52 4.78
C ARG A 73 -8.84 -5.26 5.69
N TYR A 74 -7.67 -4.66 5.94
CA TYR A 74 -6.58 -5.34 6.65
C TYR A 74 -6.32 -4.79 8.04
N ARG A 75 -6.97 -3.70 8.41
CA ARG A 75 -6.78 -3.04 9.70
C ARG A 75 -5.34 -2.57 9.91
N ALA A 76 -4.64 -2.32 8.82
CA ALA A 76 -3.25 -1.86 8.87
C ALA A 76 -3.20 -0.35 9.06
N PRO A 77 -2.35 0.17 9.94
CA PRO A 77 -2.22 1.61 10.13
C PRO A 77 -1.66 2.30 8.89
N ARG A 78 -2.05 3.54 8.70
CA ARG A 78 -1.64 4.37 7.58
C ARG A 78 -0.62 5.38 8.03
N TYR A 79 0.43 5.56 7.24
CA TYR A 79 1.48 6.53 7.51
C TYR A 79 1.70 7.42 6.30
N LEU A 80 1.78 8.72 6.54
CA LEU A 80 2.04 9.70 5.49
C LEU A 80 3.41 10.32 5.74
N GLN A 81 4.18 10.51 4.67
CA GLN A 81 5.48 11.12 4.79
C GLN A 81 5.36 12.50 5.44
N GLN A 82 6.27 12.79 6.39
CA GLN A 82 6.19 13.99 7.19
C GLN A 82 6.12 15.27 6.36
N ALA A 83 6.88 15.31 5.27
CA ALA A 83 6.90 16.50 4.41
C ALA A 83 5.56 16.80 3.77
N GLU A 84 4.68 15.81 3.66
CA GLU A 84 3.38 15.96 3.02
C GLU A 84 2.24 16.23 4.01
N THR A 85 2.50 16.13 5.31
CA THR A 85 1.42 16.26 6.31
C THR A 85 0.79 17.64 6.33
N ILE A 86 1.53 18.65 5.93
CA ILE A 86 1.01 20.03 5.92
C ILE A 86 -0.11 20.17 4.92
N THR A 87 -0.04 19.42 3.82
CA THR A 87 -1.02 19.50 2.74
C THR A 87 -2.16 18.49 2.89
N ALA A 88 -2.03 17.60 3.81
CA ALA A 88 -3.05 16.60 4.09
C ALA A 88 -4.24 17.13 4.92
#